data_8e18dfaf875d359368141b3d1963f7a7
#
_entry.id   8e18dfaf875d359368141b3d1963f7a7
#
_cell.length_a   1.000
_cell.length_b   1.000
_cell.length_c   1.000
_cell.angle_alpha   90.00
_cell.angle_beta   90.00
_cell.angle_gamma   90.00
#
_symmetry.space_group_name_H-M   'P 1'
#
loop_
_entity.id
_entity.type
_entity.pdbx_description
1 polymer ?
#
loop_
_entity_poly.entity_id
_entity_poly.type
_entity_poly.pdbx_seq_one_letter_code
_entity_poly.pdbx_strand_id
1 'polypeptide(L)'
;MQRYHNLDFLRAFAMMMGLVMHAPLLFWQPDFAKVFGIDNIAPAEEWVNVIGRFISSWRMPVFFLLSGFFAILVIERKGTSQFLRDRVIRVGLTCLVFSSLYDISDGSFDYTILHLWFLYELMIFVLFFSLLYRLKIIKDLLCIKMPPKIGLIVVLWLILTVPLAYILNNSWHPSALKVPTTYFDLKIGNLVYHFSYFLVGVILYANQNIFIKIKKTKAILVLGILSISAFFLRLYSDHLTIGQVENLSEVAQTQFDPMLVFFNSVMIGVNSSFWCLFFIGLASKFIQSNSAIIRWLVEL
;
A
#
# COMPACT_ATOMS: atom_id res chain seq x y z
N MET A 1 -4.92 11.10 26.84
CA MET A 1 -5.33 10.31 25.66
C MET A 1 -4.12 9.60 25.08
N GLN A 2 -4.21 8.30 24.86
CA GLN A 2 -3.07 7.56 24.28
C GLN A 2 -2.96 7.93 22.80
N ARG A 3 -1.87 8.56 22.39
CA ARG A 3 -1.51 8.90 21.02
C ARG A 3 -0.51 7.85 20.53
N TYR A 4 -0.71 7.30 19.35
CA TYR A 4 0.15 6.27 18.77
C TYR A 4 1.20 6.91 17.87
N HIS A 5 2.09 7.72 18.49
CA HIS A 5 3.13 8.47 17.76
C HIS A 5 4.02 7.61 16.86
N ASN A 6 4.29 6.37 17.28
CA ASN A 6 5.04 5.39 16.49
C ASN A 6 4.34 5.02 15.18
N LEU A 7 3.02 4.84 15.21
CA LEU A 7 2.24 4.51 14.02
C LEU A 7 1.99 5.74 13.15
N ASP A 8 1.76 6.91 13.77
CA ASP A 8 1.66 8.19 13.04
C ASP A 8 2.96 8.48 12.28
N PHE A 9 4.13 8.31 12.93
CA PHE A 9 5.43 8.45 12.29
C PHE A 9 5.60 7.47 11.12
N LEU A 10 5.26 6.19 11.31
CA LEU A 10 5.37 5.18 10.26
C LEU A 10 4.50 5.53 9.05
N ARG A 11 3.30 6.09 9.28
CA ARG A 11 2.43 6.56 8.20
C ARG A 11 3.06 7.74 7.44
N ALA A 12 3.57 8.74 8.15
CA ALA A 12 4.27 9.88 7.54
C ALA A 12 5.50 9.41 6.76
N PHE A 13 6.29 8.50 7.33
CA PHE A 13 7.45 7.90 6.67
C PHE A 13 7.06 7.16 5.38
N ALA A 14 5.99 6.33 5.41
CA ALA A 14 5.50 5.65 4.22
C ALA A 14 5.07 6.63 3.11
N MET A 15 4.47 7.77 3.48
CA MET A 15 4.12 8.84 2.52
C MET A 15 5.36 9.51 1.94
N MET A 16 6.35 9.86 2.77
CA MET A 16 7.61 10.46 2.32
C MET A 16 8.40 9.54 1.37
N MET A 17 8.38 8.23 1.61
CA MET A 17 8.99 7.25 0.70
C MET A 17 8.34 7.25 -0.69
N GLY A 18 7.13 7.80 -0.84
CA GLY A 18 6.52 8.08 -2.12
C GLY A 18 7.31 9.07 -2.96
N LEU A 19 7.78 10.15 -2.36
CA LEU A 19 8.63 11.13 -3.04
C LEU A 19 9.95 10.49 -3.49
N VAL A 20 10.58 9.71 -2.61
CA VAL A 20 11.83 8.99 -2.93
C VAL A 20 11.62 8.01 -4.08
N MET A 21 10.49 7.30 -4.11
CA MET A 21 10.18 6.35 -5.19
C MET A 21 9.93 7.07 -6.53
N HIS A 22 9.32 8.24 -6.50
CA HIS A 22 9.00 8.99 -7.73
C HIS A 22 10.13 9.91 -8.19
N ALA A 23 11.12 10.21 -7.37
CA ALA A 23 12.26 11.03 -7.77
C ALA A 23 13.01 10.48 -9.02
N PRO A 24 13.21 9.15 -9.20
CA PRO A 24 13.82 8.60 -10.40
C PRO A 24 12.92 8.53 -11.64
N LEU A 25 11.66 9.01 -11.60
CA LEU A 25 10.76 8.94 -12.77
C LEU A 25 11.34 9.57 -14.02
N LEU A 26 12.14 10.63 -13.88
CA LEU A 26 12.85 11.27 -14.99
C LEU A 26 13.76 10.29 -15.73
N PHE A 27 14.34 9.33 -15.01
CA PHE A 27 15.24 8.32 -15.58
C PHE A 27 14.50 7.09 -16.14
N TRP A 28 13.30 6.81 -15.63
CA TRP A 28 12.47 5.67 -16.06
C TRP A 28 11.55 5.99 -17.22
N GLN A 29 11.21 7.27 -17.39
CA GLN A 29 10.30 7.77 -18.42
C GLN A 29 10.97 8.94 -19.18
N PRO A 30 11.79 8.65 -20.21
CA PRO A 30 12.49 9.70 -20.97
C PRO A 30 11.54 10.73 -21.59
N ASP A 31 10.32 10.33 -21.98
CA ASP A 31 9.32 11.26 -22.53
C ASP A 31 8.80 12.23 -21.48
N PHE A 32 8.68 11.81 -20.22
CA PHE A 32 8.34 12.70 -19.10
C PHE A 32 9.47 13.71 -18.84
N ALA A 33 10.72 13.32 -18.97
CA ALA A 33 11.87 14.20 -18.84
C ALA A 33 11.92 15.29 -19.92
N LYS A 34 11.53 14.97 -21.16
CA LYS A 34 11.46 15.94 -22.26
C LYS A 34 10.47 17.08 -21.98
N VAL A 35 9.39 16.82 -21.24
CA VAL A 35 8.44 17.87 -20.82
C VAL A 35 9.13 18.94 -19.98
N PHE A 36 10.19 18.59 -19.24
CA PHE A 36 11.02 19.51 -18.46
C PHE A 36 12.24 20.03 -19.22
N GLY A 37 12.32 19.82 -20.53
CA GLY A 37 13.44 20.25 -21.37
C GLY A 37 14.74 19.50 -21.10
N ILE A 38 14.65 18.28 -20.53
CA ILE A 38 15.81 17.45 -20.25
C ILE A 38 15.93 16.40 -21.36
N ASP A 39 16.80 16.67 -22.33
CA ASP A 39 17.14 15.76 -23.40
C ASP A 39 18.36 14.91 -22.99
N ASN A 40 18.42 13.66 -23.44
CA ASN A 40 19.57 12.75 -23.22
C ASN A 40 19.79 12.30 -21.77
N ILE A 41 18.75 11.82 -21.10
CA ILE A 41 18.91 11.17 -19.79
C ILE A 41 19.46 9.76 -20.00
N ALA A 42 20.55 9.46 -19.29
CA ALA A 42 21.05 8.09 -19.20
C ALA A 42 20.02 7.19 -18.53
N PRO A 43 19.85 5.92 -18.96
CA PRO A 43 18.94 4.99 -18.30
C PRO A 43 19.31 4.83 -16.83
N ALA A 44 18.29 4.65 -15.98
CA ALA A 44 18.52 4.46 -14.55
C ALA A 44 19.38 3.21 -14.31
N GLU A 45 20.36 3.32 -13.42
CA GLU A 45 21.13 2.17 -12.99
C GLU A 45 20.24 1.13 -12.28
N GLU A 46 20.62 -0.14 -12.38
CA GLU A 46 19.82 -1.26 -11.87
C GLU A 46 19.49 -1.15 -10.37
N TRP A 47 20.42 -0.62 -9.56
CA TRP A 47 20.19 -0.42 -8.13
C TRP A 47 19.02 0.55 -7.83
N VAL A 48 18.78 1.54 -8.70
CA VAL A 48 17.64 2.47 -8.58
C VAL A 48 16.32 1.72 -8.73
N ASN A 49 16.26 0.78 -9.69
CA ASN A 49 15.11 -0.09 -9.90
C ASN A 49 14.87 -1.00 -8.68
N VAL A 50 15.92 -1.55 -8.10
CA VAL A 50 15.85 -2.39 -6.89
C VAL A 50 15.30 -1.59 -5.70
N ILE A 51 15.76 -0.34 -5.49
CA ILE A 51 15.25 0.55 -4.45
C ILE A 51 13.77 0.86 -4.69
N GLY A 52 13.38 1.20 -5.92
CA GLY A 52 11.98 1.45 -6.27
C GLY A 52 11.08 0.26 -5.98
N ARG A 53 11.51 -0.96 -6.37
CA ARG A 53 10.81 -2.22 -6.06
C ARG A 53 10.73 -2.49 -4.55
N PHE A 54 11.80 -2.21 -3.82
CA PHE A 54 11.80 -2.31 -2.36
C PHE A 54 10.76 -1.39 -1.72
N ILE A 55 10.76 -0.09 -2.06
CA ILE A 55 9.82 0.89 -1.51
C ILE A 55 8.38 0.52 -1.88
N SER A 56 8.12 0.17 -3.14
CA SER A 56 6.78 -0.20 -3.62
C SER A 56 6.22 -1.44 -2.93
N SER A 57 7.08 -2.34 -2.47
CA SER A 57 6.66 -3.63 -1.88
C SER A 57 5.93 -3.51 -0.54
N TRP A 58 6.17 -2.45 0.22
CA TRP A 58 5.60 -2.29 1.57
C TRP A 58 4.85 -0.97 1.78
N ARG A 59 5.21 0.06 1.03
CA ARG A 59 4.71 1.42 1.25
C ARG A 59 3.19 1.51 1.26
N MET A 60 2.53 1.05 0.20
CA MET A 60 1.07 1.09 0.09
C MET A 60 0.37 0.14 1.05
N PRO A 61 0.79 -1.12 1.19
CA PRO A 61 0.28 -2.01 2.23
C PRO A 61 0.32 -1.40 3.64
N VAL A 62 1.45 -0.85 4.07
CA VAL A 62 1.59 -0.18 5.37
C VAL A 62 0.67 1.03 5.47
N PHE A 63 0.61 1.87 4.43
CA PHE A 63 -0.25 3.05 4.42
C PHE A 63 -1.73 2.71 4.61
N PHE A 64 -2.25 1.73 3.87
CA PHE A 64 -3.66 1.33 3.99
C PHE A 64 -3.93 0.62 5.32
N LEU A 65 -3.01 -0.21 5.81
CA LEU A 65 -3.13 -0.85 7.12
C LEU A 65 -3.23 0.20 8.23
N LEU A 66 -2.35 1.19 8.25
CA LEU A 66 -2.40 2.26 9.25
C LEU A 66 -3.63 3.14 9.06
N SER A 67 -4.08 3.36 7.82
CA SER A 67 -5.33 4.10 7.57
C SER A 67 -6.54 3.41 8.18
N GLY A 68 -6.63 2.07 8.12
CA GLY A 68 -7.67 1.29 8.79
C GLY A 68 -7.60 1.36 10.31
N PHE A 69 -6.39 1.23 10.87
CA PHE A 69 -6.16 1.38 12.32
C PHE A 69 -6.64 2.75 12.83
N PHE A 70 -6.27 3.83 12.14
CA PHE A 70 -6.68 5.18 12.52
C PHE A 70 -8.15 5.48 12.19
N ALA A 71 -8.75 4.82 11.20
CA ALA A 71 -10.16 5.00 10.89
C ALA A 71 -11.03 4.60 12.08
N ILE A 72 -10.86 3.39 12.61
CA ILE A 72 -11.63 2.94 13.78
C ILE A 72 -11.32 3.78 15.01
N LEU A 73 -10.05 4.12 15.26
CA LEU A 73 -9.65 4.99 16.35
C LEU A 73 -10.37 6.34 16.34
N VAL A 74 -10.49 6.97 15.16
CA VAL A 74 -11.15 8.28 15.02
C VAL A 74 -12.68 8.14 15.11
N ILE A 75 -13.26 7.09 14.54
CA ILE A 75 -14.70 6.84 14.62
C ILE A 75 -15.14 6.64 16.07
N GLU A 76 -14.40 5.87 16.87
CA GLU A 76 -14.70 5.67 18.29
C GLU A 76 -14.57 6.96 19.12
N ARG A 77 -13.68 7.86 18.73
CA ARG A 77 -13.45 9.12 19.45
C ARG A 77 -14.38 10.25 19.06
N LYS A 78 -14.68 10.41 17.78
CA LYS A 78 -15.39 11.56 17.22
C LYS A 78 -16.74 11.22 16.57
N GLY A 79 -17.01 9.93 16.41
CA GLY A 79 -18.16 9.43 15.68
C GLY A 79 -17.97 9.39 14.16
N THR A 80 -18.82 8.61 13.49
CA THR A 80 -18.72 8.32 12.06
C THR A 80 -18.94 9.56 11.19
N SER A 81 -19.85 10.45 11.58
CA SER A 81 -20.18 11.63 10.76
C SER A 81 -19.02 12.63 10.72
N GLN A 82 -18.37 12.89 11.84
CA GLN A 82 -17.21 13.78 11.88
C GLN A 82 -16.00 13.14 11.19
N PHE A 83 -15.78 11.83 11.36
CA PHE A 83 -14.76 11.10 10.63
C PHE A 83 -14.92 11.26 9.11
N LEU A 84 -16.14 11.03 8.58
CA LEU A 84 -16.44 11.19 7.16
C LEU A 84 -16.17 12.62 6.69
N ARG A 85 -16.69 13.62 7.39
CA ARG A 85 -16.47 15.02 7.03
C ARG A 85 -15.00 15.37 6.94
N ASP A 86 -14.22 14.99 7.96
CA ASP A 86 -12.78 15.24 8.01
C ASP A 86 -12.05 14.56 6.84
N ARG A 87 -12.48 13.34 6.44
CA ARG A 87 -11.87 12.61 5.31
C ARG A 87 -12.28 13.16 3.95
N VAL A 88 -13.56 13.51 3.77
CA VAL A 88 -14.01 14.15 2.51
C VAL A 88 -13.26 15.45 2.27
N ILE A 89 -13.09 16.30 3.29
CA ILE A 89 -12.39 17.57 3.12
C ILE A 89 -10.88 17.34 2.88
N ARG A 90 -10.22 16.49 3.67
CA ARG A 90 -8.75 16.36 3.61
C ARG A 90 -8.25 15.43 2.53
N VAL A 91 -9.01 14.42 2.16
CA VAL A 91 -8.62 13.42 1.17
C VAL A 91 -9.40 13.59 -0.13
N GLY A 92 -10.73 13.63 -0.04
CA GLY A 92 -11.59 13.74 -1.22
C GLY A 92 -11.41 15.05 -1.96
N LEU A 93 -11.51 16.19 -1.25
CA LEU A 93 -11.32 17.50 -1.88
C LEU A 93 -9.89 17.68 -2.42
N THR A 94 -8.88 17.21 -1.68
CA THR A 94 -7.48 17.23 -2.15
C THR A 94 -7.33 16.43 -3.44
N CYS A 95 -7.88 15.22 -3.50
CA CYS A 95 -7.85 14.39 -4.71
C CYS A 95 -8.51 15.11 -5.89
N LEU A 96 -9.71 15.67 -5.70
CA LEU A 96 -10.44 16.40 -6.75
C LEU A 96 -9.70 17.65 -7.24
N VAL A 97 -9.18 18.47 -6.33
CA VAL A 97 -8.48 19.70 -6.70
C VAL A 97 -7.23 19.41 -7.50
N PHE A 98 -6.38 18.49 -7.04
CA PHE A 98 -5.13 18.19 -7.74
C PHE A 98 -5.33 17.46 -9.06
N SER A 99 -6.32 16.55 -9.17
CA SER A 99 -6.65 15.93 -10.46
C SER A 99 -7.20 16.96 -11.48
N SER A 100 -8.07 17.88 -11.02
CA SER A 100 -8.58 18.94 -11.89
C SER A 100 -7.47 19.91 -12.33
N LEU A 101 -6.53 20.25 -11.45
CA LEU A 101 -5.38 21.07 -11.83
C LEU A 101 -4.50 20.38 -12.85
N TYR A 102 -4.32 19.06 -12.72
CA TYR A 102 -3.59 18.27 -13.72
C TYR A 102 -4.27 18.29 -15.08
N ASP A 103 -5.57 17.95 -15.13
CA ASP A 103 -6.34 17.96 -16.39
C ASP A 103 -6.29 19.34 -17.06
N ILE A 104 -6.43 20.43 -16.29
CA ILE A 104 -6.34 21.80 -16.83
C ILE A 104 -4.93 22.08 -17.39
N SER A 105 -3.88 21.63 -16.73
CA SER A 105 -2.49 21.85 -17.19
C SER A 105 -2.16 21.09 -18.45
N ASP A 106 -2.78 19.93 -18.65
CA ASP A 106 -2.62 19.07 -19.82
C ASP A 106 -3.58 19.44 -20.95
N GLY A 107 -4.49 20.39 -20.73
CA GLY A 107 -5.52 20.79 -21.70
C GLY A 107 -6.56 19.70 -22.00
N SER A 108 -6.68 18.72 -21.09
CA SER A 108 -7.59 17.59 -21.16
C SER A 108 -8.70 17.72 -20.12
N PHE A 109 -9.76 16.92 -20.26
CA PHE A 109 -10.80 16.74 -19.23
C PHE A 109 -11.10 15.26 -19.07
N ASP A 110 -10.05 14.45 -18.95
CA ASP A 110 -10.14 12.99 -18.93
C ASP A 110 -10.38 12.43 -17.52
N TYR A 111 -10.54 13.30 -16.53
CA TYR A 111 -10.70 12.92 -15.12
C TYR A 111 -9.55 12.06 -14.59
N THR A 112 -8.33 12.44 -14.96
CA THR A 112 -7.11 11.69 -14.70
C THR A 112 -6.69 11.81 -13.22
N ILE A 113 -6.42 10.69 -12.58
CA ILE A 113 -6.00 10.67 -11.18
C ILE A 113 -4.52 10.35 -10.98
N LEU A 114 -3.83 9.82 -11.99
CA LEU A 114 -2.39 9.50 -11.98
C LEU A 114 -1.87 8.99 -10.63
N HIS A 115 -0.97 9.75 -10.00
CA HIS A 115 -0.36 9.40 -8.72
C HIS A 115 -1.30 9.52 -7.51
N LEU A 116 -2.50 10.10 -7.70
CA LEU A 116 -3.51 10.27 -6.64
C LEU A 116 -4.42 9.04 -6.47
N TRP A 117 -4.19 7.98 -7.23
CA TRP A 117 -4.99 6.75 -7.19
C TRP A 117 -5.18 6.19 -5.78
N PHE A 118 -4.18 6.32 -4.91
CA PHE A 118 -4.26 5.85 -3.54
C PHE A 118 -5.20 6.70 -2.66
N LEU A 119 -5.34 7.99 -2.92
CA LEU A 119 -6.32 8.86 -2.25
C LEU A 119 -7.74 8.51 -2.70
N TYR A 120 -7.91 8.22 -3.99
CA TYR A 120 -9.17 7.76 -4.56
C TYR A 120 -9.61 6.43 -3.93
N GLU A 121 -8.74 5.42 -3.91
CA GLU A 121 -9.04 4.15 -3.24
C GLU A 121 -9.32 4.33 -1.74
N LEU A 122 -8.54 5.18 -1.06
CA LEU A 122 -8.76 5.48 0.35
C LEU A 122 -10.15 6.10 0.59
N MET A 123 -10.63 6.98 -0.31
CA MET A 123 -11.98 7.52 -0.20
C MET A 123 -13.05 6.45 -0.34
N ILE A 124 -12.91 5.54 -1.30
CA ILE A 124 -13.82 4.38 -1.45
C ILE A 124 -13.83 3.57 -0.15
N PHE A 125 -12.66 3.27 0.43
CA PHE A 125 -12.55 2.50 1.67
C PHE A 125 -13.19 3.22 2.85
N VAL A 126 -12.99 4.52 2.97
CA VAL A 126 -13.58 5.34 4.03
C VAL A 126 -15.11 5.35 3.94
N LEU A 127 -15.66 5.51 2.74
CA LEU A 127 -17.10 5.50 2.51
C LEU A 127 -17.70 4.12 2.84
N PHE A 128 -17.12 3.06 2.26
CA PHE A 128 -17.58 1.70 2.45
C PHE A 128 -17.46 1.25 3.91
N PHE A 129 -16.31 1.50 4.55
CA PHE A 129 -16.08 1.18 5.96
C PHE A 129 -17.04 1.93 6.89
N SER A 130 -17.30 3.21 6.62
CA SER A 130 -18.25 4.01 7.40
C SER A 130 -19.68 3.49 7.28
N LEU A 131 -20.08 3.00 6.11
CA LEU A 131 -21.36 2.33 5.89
C LEU A 131 -21.44 1.04 6.70
N LEU A 132 -20.44 0.15 6.58
CA LEU A 132 -20.40 -1.10 7.34
C LEU A 132 -20.39 -0.88 8.86
N TYR A 133 -19.73 0.18 9.32
CA TYR A 133 -19.73 0.55 10.74
C TYR A 133 -21.10 1.04 11.22
N ARG A 134 -21.80 1.83 10.40
CA ARG A 134 -23.18 2.28 10.69
C ARG A 134 -24.18 1.11 10.72
N LEU A 135 -24.01 0.14 9.84
CA LEU A 135 -24.81 -1.09 9.79
C LEU A 135 -24.45 -2.08 10.91
N LYS A 136 -23.56 -1.70 11.85
CA LYS A 136 -23.05 -2.48 12.98
C LYS A 136 -22.21 -3.70 12.60
N ILE A 137 -22.05 -4.06 11.32
CA ILE A 137 -21.29 -5.22 10.85
C ILE A 137 -19.86 -5.21 11.40
N ILE A 138 -19.18 -4.06 11.33
CA ILE A 138 -17.83 -3.93 11.88
C ILE A 138 -17.81 -4.00 13.40
N LYS A 139 -18.81 -3.44 14.08
CA LYS A 139 -18.90 -3.50 15.55
C LYS A 139 -19.05 -4.93 16.04
N ASP A 140 -19.90 -5.69 15.39
CA ASP A 140 -20.14 -7.09 15.73
C ASP A 140 -18.88 -7.92 15.46
N LEU A 141 -18.18 -7.66 14.34
CA LEU A 141 -16.89 -8.29 14.02
C LEU A 141 -15.81 -8.00 15.08
N LEU A 142 -15.72 -6.77 15.57
CA LEU A 142 -14.75 -6.36 16.59
C LEU A 142 -15.06 -6.95 17.98
N CYS A 143 -16.31 -7.28 18.27
CA CYS A 143 -16.74 -7.93 19.51
C CYS A 143 -16.41 -9.44 19.54
N ILE A 144 -16.15 -10.06 18.38
CA ILE A 144 -15.80 -11.48 18.32
C ILE A 144 -14.40 -11.68 18.91
N LYS A 145 -14.30 -12.55 19.94
CA LYS A 145 -13.01 -12.96 20.47
C LYS A 145 -12.22 -13.68 19.39
N MET A 146 -11.16 -13.05 18.93
CA MET A 146 -10.32 -13.61 17.89
C MET A 146 -9.60 -14.87 18.39
N PRO A 147 -9.61 -15.97 17.62
CA PRO A 147 -8.89 -17.18 18.00
C PRO A 147 -7.38 -16.95 18.05
N PRO A 148 -6.63 -17.70 18.85
CA PRO A 148 -5.18 -17.52 19.01
C PRO A 148 -4.40 -17.63 17.69
N LYS A 149 -4.95 -18.34 16.69
CA LYS A 149 -4.36 -18.52 15.36
C LYS A 149 -4.77 -17.43 14.35
N ILE A 150 -5.52 -16.41 14.77
CA ILE A 150 -6.00 -15.37 13.85
C ILE A 150 -4.87 -14.69 13.07
N GLY A 151 -3.71 -14.51 13.69
CA GLY A 151 -2.55 -13.92 13.03
C GLY A 151 -2.11 -14.72 11.80
N LEU A 152 -2.10 -16.04 11.90
CA LEU A 152 -1.77 -16.90 10.75
C LEU A 152 -2.83 -16.80 9.65
N ILE A 153 -4.11 -16.83 10.02
CA ILE A 153 -5.23 -16.69 9.07
C ILE A 153 -5.14 -15.37 8.33
N VAL A 154 -4.86 -14.27 9.05
CA VAL A 154 -4.70 -12.94 8.45
C VAL A 154 -3.52 -12.89 7.48
N VAL A 155 -2.37 -13.46 7.86
CA VAL A 155 -1.20 -13.51 6.97
C VAL A 155 -1.49 -14.34 5.71
N LEU A 156 -2.09 -15.51 5.86
CA LEU A 156 -2.49 -16.35 4.71
C LEU A 156 -3.50 -15.61 3.81
N TRP A 157 -4.47 -14.92 4.39
CA TRP A 157 -5.42 -14.10 3.64
C TRP A 157 -4.69 -13.02 2.84
N LEU A 158 -3.79 -12.23 3.45
CA LEU A 158 -3.04 -11.19 2.75
C LEU A 158 -2.19 -11.74 1.61
N ILE A 159 -1.58 -12.90 1.81
CA ILE A 159 -0.80 -13.56 0.74
C ILE A 159 -1.70 -13.93 -0.44
N LEU A 160 -2.89 -14.45 -0.18
CA LEU A 160 -3.83 -14.89 -1.23
C LEU A 160 -4.56 -13.72 -1.92
N THR A 161 -4.59 -12.52 -1.31
CA THR A 161 -5.25 -11.37 -1.94
C THR A 161 -4.57 -10.90 -3.23
N VAL A 162 -3.26 -11.12 -3.38
CA VAL A 162 -2.55 -10.71 -4.60
C VAL A 162 -2.92 -11.58 -5.79
N PRO A 163 -2.84 -12.93 -5.73
CA PRO A 163 -3.36 -13.79 -6.79
C PRO A 163 -4.82 -13.49 -7.14
N LEU A 164 -5.66 -13.29 -6.12
CA LEU A 164 -7.06 -12.92 -6.32
C LEU A 164 -7.20 -11.58 -7.05
N ALA A 165 -6.39 -10.58 -6.73
CA ALA A 165 -6.39 -9.29 -7.38
C ALA A 165 -6.02 -9.38 -8.86
N TYR A 166 -5.05 -10.23 -9.21
CA TYR A 166 -4.69 -10.48 -10.60
C TYR A 166 -5.86 -11.11 -11.38
N ILE A 167 -6.53 -12.11 -10.79
CA ILE A 167 -7.70 -12.75 -11.38
C ILE A 167 -8.82 -11.72 -11.60
N LEU A 168 -9.15 -10.92 -10.60
CA LEU A 168 -10.24 -9.95 -10.64
C LEU A 168 -9.98 -8.79 -11.63
N ASN A 169 -8.74 -8.39 -11.80
CA ASN A 169 -8.37 -7.34 -12.76
C ASN A 169 -8.21 -7.89 -14.18
N ASN A 170 -8.32 -9.20 -14.38
CA ASN A 170 -8.00 -9.88 -15.65
C ASN A 170 -6.65 -9.38 -16.22
N SER A 171 -5.66 -9.20 -15.35
CA SER A 171 -4.38 -8.63 -15.74
C SER A 171 -3.25 -9.48 -15.17
N TRP A 172 -2.59 -10.21 -16.06
CA TRP A 172 -1.50 -11.10 -15.75
C TRP A 172 -0.15 -10.44 -16.02
N HIS A 173 0.00 -9.17 -15.65
CA HIS A 173 1.30 -8.50 -15.77
C HIS A 173 2.17 -8.82 -14.55
N PRO A 174 3.37 -9.38 -14.73
CA PRO A 174 4.17 -9.93 -13.64
C PRO A 174 4.71 -8.90 -12.66
N SER A 175 4.85 -7.64 -13.06
CA SER A 175 5.62 -6.67 -12.25
C SER A 175 4.79 -5.83 -11.29
N ALA A 176 3.51 -5.60 -11.56
CA ALA A 176 2.65 -4.78 -10.69
C ALA A 176 1.17 -4.96 -10.96
N LEU A 177 0.35 -4.79 -9.92
CA LEU A 177 -1.08 -4.59 -10.07
C LEU A 177 -1.33 -3.26 -10.80
N LYS A 178 -2.12 -3.28 -11.87
CA LYS A 178 -2.51 -2.07 -12.58
C LYS A 178 -3.32 -1.18 -11.66
N VAL A 179 -2.88 0.04 -11.47
CA VAL A 179 -3.58 1.05 -10.67
C VAL A 179 -4.64 1.78 -11.52
N PRO A 180 -5.70 2.35 -10.91
CA PRO A 180 -6.65 3.20 -11.62
C PRO A 180 -5.94 4.43 -12.22
N THR A 181 -6.27 4.77 -13.45
CA THR A 181 -5.73 5.96 -14.13
C THR A 181 -6.73 7.12 -14.16
N THR A 182 -8.03 6.81 -14.13
CA THR A 182 -9.13 7.79 -14.09
C THR A 182 -10.14 7.42 -13.00
N TYR A 183 -11.05 8.34 -12.64
CA TYR A 183 -12.12 8.06 -11.68
C TYR A 183 -13.08 6.94 -12.10
N PHE A 184 -13.18 6.67 -13.40
CA PHE A 184 -14.08 5.64 -13.94
C PHE A 184 -13.39 4.30 -14.14
N ASP A 185 -12.06 4.23 -13.98
CA ASP A 185 -11.26 3.02 -14.16
C ASP A 185 -11.16 2.24 -12.84
N LEU A 186 -12.24 1.55 -12.47
CA LEU A 186 -12.30 0.74 -11.27
C LEU A 186 -11.47 -0.55 -11.42
N LYS A 187 -10.35 -0.64 -10.70
CA LYS A 187 -9.53 -1.86 -10.59
C LYS A 187 -9.95 -2.65 -9.36
N ILE A 188 -10.96 -3.51 -9.50
CA ILE A 188 -11.56 -4.26 -8.38
C ILE A 188 -10.52 -5.07 -7.63
N GLY A 189 -9.57 -5.69 -8.33
CA GLY A 189 -8.50 -6.45 -7.70
C GLY A 189 -7.63 -5.59 -6.78
N ASN A 190 -7.26 -4.38 -7.20
CA ASN A 190 -6.51 -3.44 -6.35
C ASN A 190 -7.31 -3.04 -5.12
N LEU A 191 -8.60 -2.75 -5.31
CA LEU A 191 -9.49 -2.43 -4.20
C LEU A 191 -9.54 -3.58 -3.17
N VAL A 192 -9.68 -4.83 -3.62
CA VAL A 192 -9.69 -6.00 -2.74
C VAL A 192 -8.36 -6.16 -2.02
N TYR A 193 -7.24 -6.03 -2.73
CA TYR A 193 -5.90 -6.14 -2.15
C TYR A 193 -5.65 -5.06 -1.08
N HIS A 194 -5.81 -3.80 -1.41
CA HIS A 194 -5.53 -2.69 -0.49
C HIS A 194 -6.56 -2.61 0.64
N PHE A 195 -7.84 -2.90 0.38
CA PHE A 195 -8.86 -2.96 1.40
C PHE A 195 -8.62 -4.08 2.42
N SER A 196 -8.02 -5.19 2.00
CA SER A 196 -7.61 -6.26 2.92
C SER A 196 -6.59 -5.77 3.95
N TYR A 197 -5.60 -4.99 3.54
CA TYR A 197 -4.67 -4.34 4.47
C TYR A 197 -5.37 -3.32 5.37
N PHE A 198 -6.29 -2.55 4.83
CA PHE A 198 -7.11 -1.62 5.63
C PHE A 198 -7.88 -2.37 6.73
N LEU A 199 -8.55 -3.48 6.41
CA LEU A 199 -9.25 -4.31 7.39
C LEU A 199 -8.30 -4.93 8.43
N VAL A 200 -7.11 -5.37 8.02
CA VAL A 200 -6.08 -5.83 8.96
C VAL A 200 -5.71 -4.74 9.95
N GLY A 201 -5.63 -3.49 9.51
CA GLY A 201 -5.44 -2.34 10.40
C GLY A 201 -6.55 -2.20 11.45
N VAL A 202 -7.81 -2.39 11.05
CA VAL A 202 -8.97 -2.40 11.97
C VAL A 202 -8.86 -3.56 12.97
N ILE A 203 -8.50 -4.76 12.51
CA ILE A 203 -8.28 -5.94 13.37
C ILE A 203 -7.12 -5.69 14.36
N LEU A 204 -6.05 -5.06 13.90
CA LEU A 204 -4.91 -4.72 14.73
C LEU A 204 -5.26 -3.73 15.84
N TYR A 205 -6.15 -2.77 15.58
CA TYR A 205 -6.68 -1.87 16.60
C TYR A 205 -7.42 -2.63 17.69
N ALA A 206 -8.24 -3.63 17.34
CA ALA A 206 -8.93 -4.48 18.33
C ALA A 206 -7.99 -5.43 19.09
N ASN A 207 -6.82 -5.75 18.52
CA ASN A 207 -5.87 -6.73 19.05
C ASN A 207 -4.50 -6.13 19.38
N GLN A 208 -4.47 -5.06 20.15
CA GLN A 208 -3.24 -4.29 20.47
C GLN A 208 -2.14 -5.13 21.17
N ASN A 209 -2.49 -6.26 21.78
CA ASN A 209 -1.52 -7.20 22.34
C ASN A 209 -0.50 -7.73 21.31
N ILE A 210 -0.82 -7.64 20.01
CA ILE A 210 0.08 -8.00 18.91
C ILE A 210 1.32 -7.10 18.94
N PHE A 211 1.17 -5.80 19.23
CA PHE A 211 2.30 -4.86 19.34
C PHE A 211 3.32 -5.28 20.40
N ILE A 212 2.84 -5.84 21.52
CA ILE A 212 3.71 -6.32 22.59
C ILE A 212 4.56 -7.51 22.11
N LYS A 213 3.99 -8.36 21.25
CA LYS A 213 4.69 -9.54 20.72
C LYS A 213 5.70 -9.14 19.63
N ILE A 214 5.29 -8.32 18.66
CA ILE A 214 6.13 -7.98 17.50
C ILE A 214 7.26 -6.99 17.82
N LYS A 215 7.14 -6.17 18.87
CA LYS A 215 8.22 -5.27 19.31
C LYS A 215 9.40 -5.95 19.99
N LYS A 216 9.30 -7.27 20.31
CA LYS A 216 10.41 -8.02 20.90
C LYS A 216 11.57 -8.12 19.92
N THR A 217 12.81 -7.95 20.39
CA THR A 217 14.02 -7.99 19.55
C THR A 217 14.09 -9.24 18.68
N LYS A 218 13.83 -10.42 19.27
CA LYS A 218 13.81 -11.70 18.54
C LYS A 218 12.77 -11.70 17.42
N ALA A 219 11.56 -11.16 17.65
CA ALA A 219 10.51 -11.09 16.63
C ALA A 219 10.92 -10.15 15.48
N ILE A 220 11.49 -8.98 15.80
CA ILE A 220 11.97 -8.03 14.78
C ILE A 220 13.10 -8.65 13.94
N LEU A 221 14.05 -9.34 14.56
CA LEU A 221 15.13 -10.01 13.82
C LEU A 221 14.59 -11.10 12.89
N VAL A 222 13.69 -11.95 13.37
CA VAL A 222 13.06 -13.00 12.56
C VAL A 222 12.27 -12.38 11.42
N LEU A 223 11.42 -11.38 11.71
CA LEU A 223 10.65 -10.67 10.67
C LEU A 223 11.57 -9.98 9.66
N GLY A 224 12.68 -9.38 10.10
CA GLY A 224 13.67 -8.76 9.21
C GLY A 224 14.31 -9.77 8.25
N ILE A 225 14.75 -10.91 8.77
CA ILE A 225 15.30 -12.00 7.95
C ILE A 225 14.26 -12.50 6.96
N LEU A 226 13.04 -12.78 7.40
CA LEU A 226 11.96 -13.23 6.53
C LEU A 226 11.59 -12.20 5.46
N SER A 227 11.57 -10.90 5.82
CA SER A 227 11.29 -9.81 4.88
C SER A 227 12.37 -9.69 3.79
N ILE A 228 13.64 -9.76 4.18
CA ILE A 228 14.78 -9.71 3.25
C ILE A 228 14.75 -10.94 2.34
N SER A 229 14.57 -12.14 2.90
CA SER A 229 14.49 -13.38 2.10
C SER A 229 13.31 -13.33 1.13
N ALA A 230 12.13 -12.87 1.57
CA ALA A 230 10.96 -12.73 0.71
C ALA A 230 11.17 -11.69 -0.39
N PHE A 231 11.93 -10.62 -0.11
CA PHE A 231 12.25 -9.61 -1.12
C PHE A 231 13.16 -10.17 -2.23
N PHE A 232 14.21 -10.92 -1.87
CA PHE A 232 15.06 -11.56 -2.86
C PHE A 232 14.34 -12.65 -3.66
N LEU A 233 13.47 -13.44 -3.01
CA LEU A 233 12.63 -14.43 -3.70
C LEU A 233 11.66 -13.74 -4.67
N ARG A 234 11.11 -12.59 -4.31
CA ARG A 234 10.30 -11.79 -5.22
C ARG A 234 11.11 -11.28 -6.41
N LEU A 235 12.29 -10.70 -6.18
CA LEU A 235 13.15 -10.24 -7.29
C LEU A 235 13.49 -11.37 -8.24
N TYR A 236 13.82 -12.55 -7.71
CA TYR A 236 14.08 -13.75 -8.52
C TYR A 236 12.83 -14.17 -9.32
N SER A 237 11.68 -14.17 -8.68
CA SER A 237 10.39 -14.48 -9.33
C SER A 237 10.03 -13.47 -10.43
N ASP A 238 10.23 -12.16 -10.17
CA ASP A 238 10.06 -11.11 -11.16
C ASP A 238 10.99 -11.34 -12.39
N HIS A 239 12.27 -11.68 -12.14
CA HIS A 239 13.24 -11.94 -13.20
C HIS A 239 12.85 -13.16 -14.06
N LEU A 240 12.41 -14.27 -13.44
CA LEU A 240 11.94 -15.44 -14.17
C LEU A 240 10.72 -15.14 -15.04
N THR A 241 9.81 -14.29 -14.54
CA THR A 241 8.57 -13.97 -15.26
C THR A 241 8.81 -12.96 -16.39
N ILE A 242 9.68 -11.97 -16.18
CA ILE A 242 10.04 -10.98 -17.20
C ILE A 242 10.97 -11.57 -18.27
N GLY A 243 11.93 -12.40 -17.88
CA GLY A 243 12.87 -13.03 -18.82
C GLY A 243 12.20 -13.96 -19.84
N GLN A 244 10.97 -14.42 -19.56
CA GLN A 244 10.16 -15.09 -20.58
C GLN A 244 9.66 -14.16 -21.67
N VAL A 245 9.42 -12.87 -21.35
CA VAL A 245 8.87 -11.87 -22.28
C VAL A 245 9.91 -11.40 -23.29
N GLU A 246 11.16 -11.23 -22.85
CA GLU A 246 12.25 -10.78 -23.71
C GLU A 246 12.60 -11.78 -24.82
N ASN A 247 12.26 -13.06 -24.60
CA ASN A 247 12.51 -14.14 -25.57
C ASN A 247 11.32 -14.44 -26.51
N LEU A 248 10.19 -13.75 -26.34
CA LEU A 248 9.00 -13.97 -27.16
C LEU A 248 8.85 -12.88 -28.21
N SER A 249 8.44 -13.23 -29.44
CA SER A 249 8.04 -12.29 -30.46
C SER A 249 6.85 -11.43 -29.98
N GLU A 250 6.71 -10.21 -30.49
CA GLU A 250 5.67 -9.24 -30.06
C GLU A 250 4.25 -9.81 -29.94
N VAL A 251 3.89 -10.81 -30.77
CA VAL A 251 2.58 -11.49 -30.77
C VAL A 251 2.43 -12.46 -29.59
N ALA A 252 3.54 -13.01 -29.07
CA ALA A 252 3.54 -13.98 -27.97
C ALA A 252 3.69 -13.32 -26.58
N GLN A 253 3.93 -12.01 -26.52
CA GLN A 253 4.06 -11.25 -25.26
C GLN A 253 2.77 -11.23 -24.40
N THR A 254 1.65 -11.74 -24.92
CA THR A 254 0.37 -11.82 -24.20
C THR A 254 0.18 -13.15 -23.44
N GLN A 255 1.06 -14.13 -23.60
CA GLN A 255 0.94 -15.46 -22.97
C GLN A 255 2.05 -15.69 -21.95
N PHE A 256 1.89 -15.12 -20.76
CA PHE A 256 2.70 -15.50 -19.60
C PHE A 256 2.31 -16.90 -19.11
N ASP A 257 3.29 -17.66 -18.62
CA ASP A 257 3.00 -18.92 -17.92
C ASP A 257 2.15 -18.62 -16.68
N PRO A 258 0.88 -19.07 -16.62
CA PRO A 258 -0.01 -18.76 -15.49
C PRO A 258 0.56 -19.24 -14.15
N MET A 259 1.35 -20.30 -14.14
CA MET A 259 1.94 -20.85 -12.93
C MET A 259 3.02 -19.93 -12.38
N LEU A 260 3.87 -19.37 -13.24
CA LEU A 260 4.89 -18.40 -12.82
C LEU A 260 4.28 -17.09 -12.35
N VAL A 261 3.25 -16.58 -13.03
CA VAL A 261 2.52 -15.39 -12.60
C VAL A 261 1.85 -15.63 -11.25
N PHE A 262 1.22 -16.79 -11.05
CA PHE A 262 0.65 -17.16 -9.75
C PHE A 262 1.72 -17.21 -8.67
N PHE A 263 2.85 -17.87 -8.92
CA PHE A 263 3.98 -17.92 -7.99
C PHE A 263 4.50 -16.52 -7.64
N ASN A 264 4.71 -15.69 -8.65
CA ASN A 264 5.15 -14.30 -8.45
C ASN A 264 4.14 -13.50 -7.61
N SER A 265 2.85 -13.62 -7.90
CA SER A 265 1.79 -12.94 -7.14
C SER A 265 1.77 -13.36 -5.66
N VAL A 266 1.99 -14.65 -5.37
CA VAL A 266 2.14 -15.16 -3.99
C VAL A 266 3.38 -14.53 -3.34
N MET A 267 4.52 -14.46 -4.05
CA MET A 267 5.75 -13.85 -3.50
C MET A 267 5.57 -12.35 -3.21
N ILE A 268 4.81 -11.62 -4.02
CA ILE A 268 4.43 -10.22 -3.74
C ILE A 268 3.65 -10.14 -2.42
N GLY A 269 2.65 -11.01 -2.22
CA GLY A 269 1.85 -11.03 -0.99
C GLY A 269 2.66 -11.36 0.27
N VAL A 270 3.54 -12.38 0.17
CA VAL A 270 4.46 -12.77 1.25
C VAL A 270 5.37 -11.60 1.63
N ASN A 271 6.03 -11.03 0.63
CA ASN A 271 6.96 -9.92 0.81
C ASN A 271 6.29 -8.70 1.47
N SER A 272 5.16 -8.25 0.95
CA SER A 272 4.42 -7.11 1.49
C SER A 272 3.96 -7.34 2.93
N SER A 273 3.48 -8.55 3.25
CA SER A 273 3.01 -8.90 4.59
C SER A 273 4.13 -8.89 5.63
N PHE A 274 5.29 -9.48 5.30
CA PHE A 274 6.41 -9.50 6.24
C PHE A 274 7.00 -8.10 6.47
N TRP A 275 7.15 -7.29 5.44
CA TRP A 275 7.60 -5.90 5.59
C TRP A 275 6.63 -5.07 6.44
N CYS A 276 5.32 -5.23 6.28
CA CYS A 276 4.34 -4.55 7.13
C CYS A 276 4.56 -4.88 8.61
N LEU A 277 4.67 -6.17 8.94
CA LEU A 277 4.88 -6.61 10.31
C LEU A 277 6.23 -6.15 10.86
N PHE A 278 7.29 -6.21 10.05
CA PHE A 278 8.62 -5.74 10.42
C PHE A 278 8.64 -4.24 10.76
N PHE A 279 8.11 -3.39 9.88
CA PHE A 279 8.11 -1.94 10.12
C PHE A 279 7.22 -1.53 11.28
N ILE A 280 6.07 -2.18 11.49
CA ILE A 280 5.23 -1.96 12.67
C ILE A 280 5.98 -2.37 13.94
N GLY A 281 6.66 -3.52 13.94
CA GLY A 281 7.49 -3.98 15.06
C GLY A 281 8.62 -3.02 15.37
N LEU A 282 9.34 -2.58 14.33
CA LEU A 282 10.46 -1.64 14.43
C LEU A 282 9.99 -0.28 14.99
N ALA A 283 8.93 0.29 14.41
CA ALA A 283 8.35 1.54 14.89
C ALA A 283 7.88 1.43 16.35
N SER A 284 7.22 0.31 16.70
CA SER A 284 6.74 0.08 18.06
C SER A 284 7.85 -0.07 19.10
N LYS A 285 9.06 -0.45 18.68
CA LYS A 285 10.21 -0.60 19.57
C LYS A 285 11.02 0.69 19.71
N PHE A 286 11.33 1.34 18.58
CA PHE A 286 12.33 2.42 18.56
C PHE A 286 11.74 3.82 18.61
N ILE A 287 10.47 3.98 18.21
CA ILE A 287 9.83 5.30 18.19
C ILE A 287 9.06 5.50 19.49
N GLN A 288 9.68 6.22 20.42
CA GLN A 288 9.08 6.57 21.70
C GLN A 288 8.39 7.93 21.64
N SER A 289 7.30 8.08 22.39
CA SER A 289 6.31 9.16 22.26
C SER A 289 6.77 10.58 22.59
N ASN A 290 7.99 10.80 23.07
CA ASN A 290 8.39 12.10 23.64
C ASN A 290 9.38 12.93 22.80
N SER A 291 9.71 12.53 21.58
CA SER A 291 10.59 13.31 20.71
C SER A 291 9.86 14.52 20.11
N ALA A 292 10.41 15.74 20.28
CA ALA A 292 9.90 16.95 19.66
C ALA A 292 9.89 16.85 18.12
N ILE A 293 10.90 16.18 17.55
CA ILE A 293 11.02 15.96 16.11
C ILE A 293 9.87 15.09 15.60
N ILE A 294 9.52 14.02 16.32
CA ILE A 294 8.42 13.13 15.93
C ILE A 294 7.08 13.87 15.99
N ARG A 295 6.88 14.71 17.01
CA ARG A 295 5.68 15.56 17.09
C ARG A 295 5.57 16.51 15.92
N TRP A 296 6.65 17.18 15.57
CA TRP A 296 6.69 18.11 14.43
C TRP A 296 6.39 17.40 13.09
N LEU A 297 7.02 16.24 12.82
CA LEU A 297 6.79 15.45 11.60
C LEU A 297 5.35 14.91 11.48
N VAL A 298 4.66 14.72 12.59
CA VAL A 298 3.29 14.18 12.63
C VAL A 298 2.24 15.30 12.54
N GLU A 299 2.62 16.52 12.83
CA GLU A 299 1.74 17.70 12.80
C GLU A 299 1.77 18.44 11.45
N LEU A 300 2.75 18.16 10.59
CA LEU A 300 2.79 18.51 9.17
C LEU A 300 1.81 17.64 8.36
#